data_ee62dd0b5f83811b6a0d8f51152b6c74
#
_entry.id   ee62dd0b5f83811b6a0d8f51152b6c74
#
_cell.length_a   1.000
_cell.length_b   1.000
_cell.length_c   1.000
_cell.angle_alpha   90.00
_cell.angle_beta   90.00
_cell.angle_gamma   90.00
#
_symmetry.space_group_name_H-M   'P 1'
#
loop_
_entity.id
_entity.type
_entity.pdbx_description
1 polymer ?
#
loop_
_entity_poly.entity_id
_entity_poly.type
_entity_poly.pdbx_seq_one_letter_code
_entity_poly.pdbx_strand_id
1 'polypeptide(L)'
;MSADAPRRRSGGRAGRIATRQAPLEVDDRPVRPGLPGGLYKPLTEADLEQVYETALVLLEDVGMGTPVPEFIEVVTEAGGHMDEHGRLRYPRAIVEQAVAIANKEWVWHGFDDDRSITIGGDRVHFGTAGAAVLMHDLSLIHI
;
A
#
# COMPACT_ATOMS: atom_id res chain seq x y z
N MET A 1 -31.28 32.66 41.29
CA MET A 1 -30.56 31.39 41.04
C MET A 1 -31.55 30.44 40.40
N SER A 2 -31.53 30.34 39.09
CA SER A 2 -32.44 29.45 38.34
C SER A 2 -31.73 28.12 38.16
N ALA A 3 -32.30 27.05 38.71
CA ALA A 3 -31.78 25.70 38.58
C ALA A 3 -32.00 25.22 37.14
N ASP A 4 -30.92 24.96 36.44
CA ASP A 4 -30.94 24.36 35.09
C ASP A 4 -31.47 22.91 35.20
N ALA A 5 -32.63 22.68 34.64
CA ALA A 5 -33.26 21.38 34.64
C ALA A 5 -32.48 20.42 33.73
N PRO A 6 -32.22 19.16 34.13
CA PRO A 6 -31.45 18.23 33.33
C PRO A 6 -32.14 18.00 31.96
N ARG A 7 -31.46 18.34 30.89
CA ARG A 7 -31.90 18.06 29.49
C ARG A 7 -32.17 16.57 29.36
N ARG A 8 -33.45 16.20 29.25
CA ARG A 8 -33.86 14.83 28.86
C ARG A 8 -33.17 14.44 27.54
N ARG A 9 -32.34 13.41 27.61
CA ARG A 9 -31.78 12.80 26.40
C ARG A 9 -32.92 12.36 25.48
N SER A 10 -33.17 13.11 24.41
CA SER A 10 -34.15 12.80 23.38
C SER A 10 -33.57 11.66 22.53
N GLY A 11 -34.19 10.50 22.60
CA GLY A 11 -33.87 9.38 21.74
C GLY A 11 -34.13 8.05 22.45
N GLY A 12 -35.29 7.47 22.18
CA GLY A 12 -35.60 6.11 22.62
C GLY A 12 -34.65 5.08 22.04
N ARG A 13 -34.92 3.79 22.27
CA ARG A 13 -34.12 2.67 21.73
C ARG A 13 -33.86 2.80 20.21
N ALA A 14 -34.88 3.23 19.44
CA ALA A 14 -34.78 3.45 18.00
C ALA A 14 -33.76 4.56 17.63
N GLY A 15 -33.75 5.68 18.35
CA GLY A 15 -32.79 6.76 18.12
C GLY A 15 -31.34 6.33 18.41
N ARG A 16 -31.12 5.52 19.46
CA ARG A 16 -29.79 4.97 19.75
C ARG A 16 -29.32 3.97 18.71
N ILE A 17 -30.23 3.18 18.15
CA ILE A 17 -29.92 2.25 17.03
C ILE A 17 -29.55 3.05 15.80
N ALA A 18 -30.35 4.05 15.43
CA ALA A 18 -30.09 4.90 14.28
C ALA A 18 -28.74 5.62 14.38
N THR A 19 -28.38 6.15 15.58
CA THR A 19 -27.06 6.77 15.81
C THR A 19 -25.89 5.78 15.68
N ARG A 20 -26.10 4.51 16.08
CA ARG A 20 -25.06 3.47 15.92
C ARG A 20 -24.91 2.97 14.49
N GLN A 21 -25.96 3.06 13.70
CA GLN A 21 -25.98 2.63 12.30
C GLN A 21 -25.69 3.78 11.33
N ALA A 22 -25.66 5.02 11.80
CA ALA A 22 -25.27 6.16 10.99
C ALA A 22 -23.80 6.02 10.56
N PRO A 23 -23.46 6.33 9.30
CA PRO A 23 -22.07 6.41 8.86
C PRO A 23 -21.30 7.37 9.76
N LEU A 24 -20.09 6.96 10.17
CA LEU A 24 -19.23 7.82 10.97
C LEU A 24 -18.74 9.00 10.12
N GLU A 25 -18.69 10.17 10.74
CA GLU A 25 -17.98 11.31 10.15
C GLU A 25 -16.50 10.94 9.90
N VAL A 26 -15.89 11.55 8.88
CA VAL A 26 -14.54 11.19 8.43
C VAL A 26 -13.52 11.21 9.58
N ASP A 27 -13.63 12.21 10.48
CA ASP A 27 -12.71 12.36 11.62
C ASP A 27 -12.94 11.34 12.74
N ASP A 28 -14.15 10.76 12.80
CA ASP A 28 -14.53 9.76 13.80
C ASP A 28 -14.31 8.31 13.32
N ARG A 29 -13.92 8.13 12.08
CA ARG A 29 -13.65 6.79 11.53
C ARG A 29 -12.43 6.17 12.19
N PRO A 30 -12.47 4.86 12.53
CA PRO A 30 -11.31 4.15 13.08
C PRO A 30 -10.14 4.09 12.09
N VAL A 31 -10.45 4.09 10.79
CA VAL A 31 -9.47 4.18 9.70
C VAL A 31 -9.71 5.50 8.96
N ARG A 32 -8.75 6.39 9.04
CA ARG A 32 -8.81 7.71 8.41
C ARG A 32 -8.35 7.66 6.96
N PRO A 33 -8.77 8.60 6.10
CA PRO A 33 -8.44 8.60 4.67
C PRO A 33 -6.96 8.85 4.36
N GLY A 34 -6.09 8.89 5.35
CA GLY A 34 -4.66 9.17 5.21
C GLY A 34 -4.33 10.65 5.42
N LEU A 35 -3.07 10.92 5.68
CA LEU A 35 -2.53 12.26 5.82
C LEU A 35 -1.88 12.71 4.50
N PRO A 36 -1.95 13.99 4.13
CA PRO A 36 -1.19 14.50 2.99
C PRO A 36 0.32 14.35 3.25
N GLY A 37 1.02 13.73 2.30
CA GLY A 37 2.46 13.51 2.33
C GLY A 37 3.20 14.31 1.27
N GLY A 38 4.47 13.96 1.02
CA GLY A 38 5.26 14.54 -0.07
C GLY A 38 5.73 15.98 0.14
N LEU A 39 5.57 16.54 1.34
CA LEU A 39 6.02 17.90 1.64
C LEU A 39 7.55 18.01 1.81
N TYR A 40 8.18 16.96 2.30
CA TYR A 40 9.64 16.88 2.44
C TYR A 40 10.26 16.34 1.16
N LYS A 41 10.92 17.22 0.40
CA LYS A 41 11.55 16.91 -0.89
C LYS A 41 13.05 17.27 -0.82
N PRO A 42 13.89 16.37 -0.27
CA PRO A 42 15.32 16.64 -0.11
C PRO A 42 16.11 16.55 -1.42
N LEU A 43 15.56 15.88 -2.44
CA LEU A 43 16.18 15.69 -3.74
C LEU A 43 15.55 16.63 -4.77
N THR A 44 16.37 17.12 -5.70
CA THR A 44 15.90 17.83 -6.88
C THR A 44 15.34 16.85 -7.92
N GLU A 45 14.57 17.33 -8.90
CA GLU A 45 14.09 16.47 -10.00
C GLU A 45 15.26 15.83 -10.78
N ALA A 46 16.37 16.57 -10.94
CA ALA A 46 17.59 16.02 -11.58
C ALA A 46 18.23 14.89 -10.77
N ASP A 47 18.22 15.00 -9.43
CA ASP A 47 18.71 13.92 -8.55
C ASP A 47 17.81 12.68 -8.66
N LEU A 48 16.50 12.88 -8.71
CA LEU A 48 15.53 11.79 -8.87
C LEU A 48 15.70 11.07 -10.21
N GLU A 49 15.90 11.84 -11.30
CA GLU A 49 16.16 11.30 -12.63
C GLU A 49 17.47 10.50 -12.63
N GLN A 50 18.53 11.02 -12.01
CA GLN A 50 19.81 10.31 -11.91
C GLN A 50 19.68 9.00 -11.12
N VAL A 51 18.93 8.99 -10.00
CA VAL A 51 18.65 7.76 -9.23
C VAL A 51 17.90 6.76 -10.08
N TYR A 52 16.86 7.21 -10.81
CA TYR A 52 16.07 6.36 -11.68
C TYR A 52 16.90 5.74 -12.81
N GLU A 53 17.67 6.54 -13.52
CA GLU A 53 18.60 6.09 -14.57
C GLU A 53 19.60 5.06 -14.04
N THR A 54 20.19 5.32 -12.87
CA THR A 54 21.11 4.38 -12.24
C THR A 54 20.43 3.05 -11.89
N ALA A 55 19.19 3.10 -11.40
CA ALA A 55 18.42 1.89 -11.11
C ALA A 55 18.16 1.05 -12.37
N LEU A 56 17.83 1.70 -13.51
CA LEU A 56 17.65 1.00 -14.78
C LEU A 56 18.96 0.34 -15.25
N VAL A 57 20.07 1.04 -15.17
CA VAL A 57 21.40 0.48 -15.50
C VAL A 57 21.75 -0.71 -14.58
N LEU A 58 21.49 -0.62 -13.28
CA LEU A 58 21.71 -1.73 -12.36
C LEU A 58 20.84 -2.96 -12.68
N LEU A 59 19.59 -2.77 -13.07
CA LEU A 59 18.70 -3.86 -13.47
C LEU A 59 19.14 -4.52 -14.79
N GLU A 60 19.61 -3.72 -15.73
CA GLU A 60 20.06 -4.19 -17.05
C GLU A 60 21.45 -4.82 -16.99
N ASP A 61 22.45 -4.13 -16.39
CA ASP A 61 23.85 -4.54 -16.43
C ASP A 61 24.27 -5.44 -15.26
N VAL A 62 23.61 -5.36 -14.11
CA VAL A 62 23.90 -6.20 -12.94
C VAL A 62 22.82 -7.25 -12.71
N GLY A 63 21.56 -6.89 -12.82
CA GLY A 63 20.42 -7.80 -12.66
C GLY A 63 20.24 -8.33 -11.24
N MET A 64 19.28 -9.22 -11.07
CA MET A 64 18.94 -9.85 -9.79
C MET A 64 19.68 -11.16 -9.60
N GLY A 65 20.38 -11.32 -8.45
CA GLY A 65 20.96 -12.60 -8.05
C GLY A 65 19.92 -13.49 -7.38
N THR A 66 20.09 -14.82 -7.50
CA THR A 66 19.20 -15.82 -6.88
C THR A 66 17.70 -15.56 -7.10
N PRO A 67 17.25 -15.34 -8.36
CA PRO A 67 15.85 -15.11 -8.63
C PRO A 67 15.02 -16.37 -8.38
N VAL A 68 13.78 -16.20 -7.95
CA VAL A 68 12.84 -17.32 -7.82
C VAL A 68 12.32 -17.74 -9.18
N PRO A 69 11.94 -19.03 -9.38
CA PRO A 69 11.51 -19.57 -10.69
C PRO A 69 10.40 -18.75 -11.36
N GLU A 70 9.43 -18.30 -10.57
CA GLU A 70 8.30 -17.52 -11.07
C GLU A 70 8.73 -16.17 -11.68
N PHE A 71 9.77 -15.54 -11.11
CA PHE A 71 10.32 -14.30 -11.68
C PHE A 71 11.12 -14.55 -12.94
N ILE A 72 11.83 -15.68 -13.03
CA ILE A 72 12.56 -16.06 -14.24
C ILE A 72 11.58 -16.20 -15.39
N GLU A 73 10.48 -16.93 -15.20
CA GLU A 73 9.46 -17.16 -16.21
C GLU A 73 8.86 -15.83 -16.72
N VAL A 74 8.29 -15.03 -15.80
CA VAL A 74 7.61 -13.77 -16.14
C VAL A 74 8.55 -12.78 -16.83
N VAL A 75 9.78 -12.62 -16.30
CA VAL A 75 10.74 -11.65 -16.85
C VAL A 75 11.28 -12.12 -18.19
N THR A 76 11.50 -13.43 -18.37
CA THR A 76 11.97 -13.99 -19.65
C THR A 76 10.91 -13.88 -20.73
N GLU A 77 9.63 -14.14 -20.41
CA GLU A 77 8.51 -13.92 -21.32
C GLU A 77 8.38 -12.46 -21.74
N ALA A 78 8.69 -11.53 -20.85
CA ALA A 78 8.68 -10.10 -21.14
C ALA A 78 9.91 -9.62 -21.93
N GLY A 79 10.92 -10.46 -22.17
CA GLY A 79 12.12 -10.13 -22.93
C GLY A 79 13.40 -9.96 -22.09
N GLY A 80 13.36 -10.27 -20.80
CA GLY A 80 14.55 -10.42 -19.97
C GLY A 80 15.27 -11.75 -20.22
N HIS A 81 16.40 -11.97 -19.57
CA HIS A 81 17.17 -13.20 -19.73
C HIS A 81 18.02 -13.51 -18.49
N MET A 82 18.36 -14.78 -18.34
CA MET A 82 19.39 -15.23 -17.40
C MET A 82 20.76 -15.08 -18.05
N ASP A 83 21.72 -14.50 -17.32
CA ASP A 83 23.09 -14.43 -17.77
C ASP A 83 23.90 -15.69 -17.38
N GLU A 84 25.16 -15.76 -17.83
CA GLU A 84 26.08 -16.86 -17.55
C GLU A 84 26.48 -17.00 -16.07
N HIS A 85 26.24 -15.97 -15.27
CA HIS A 85 26.48 -15.93 -13.81
C HIS A 85 25.23 -16.27 -12.99
N GLY A 86 24.13 -16.66 -13.62
CA GLY A 86 22.88 -16.99 -12.95
C GLY A 86 22.14 -15.77 -12.43
N ARG A 87 22.32 -14.60 -13.06
CA ARG A 87 21.62 -13.36 -12.71
C ARG A 87 20.52 -13.09 -13.74
N LEU A 88 19.37 -12.71 -13.26
CA LEU A 88 18.23 -12.32 -14.10
C LEU A 88 18.37 -10.85 -14.49
N ARG A 89 18.46 -10.60 -15.78
CA ARG A 89 18.63 -9.28 -16.41
C ARG A 89 17.29 -8.71 -16.85
N TYR A 90 17.14 -7.41 -16.60
CA TYR A 90 15.92 -6.67 -16.91
C TYR A 90 16.25 -5.56 -17.91
N PRO A 91 16.11 -5.78 -19.23
CA PRO A 91 16.26 -4.71 -20.21
C PRO A 91 15.42 -3.49 -19.84
N ARG A 92 15.97 -2.31 -20.05
CA ARG A 92 15.31 -1.02 -19.75
C ARG A 92 13.85 -0.97 -20.20
N ALA A 93 13.59 -1.39 -21.44
CA ALA A 93 12.25 -1.30 -22.04
C ALA A 93 11.18 -2.06 -21.25
N ILE A 94 11.49 -3.25 -20.72
CA ILE A 94 10.50 -4.01 -19.93
C ILE A 94 10.26 -3.38 -18.56
N VAL A 95 11.28 -2.77 -17.95
CA VAL A 95 11.13 -2.07 -16.66
C VAL A 95 10.27 -0.83 -16.85
N GLU A 96 10.56 0.00 -17.87
CA GLU A 96 9.78 1.21 -18.18
C GLU A 96 8.32 0.86 -18.51
N GLN A 97 8.09 -0.21 -19.28
CA GLN A 97 6.74 -0.69 -19.56
C GLN A 97 6.02 -1.13 -18.29
N ALA A 98 6.67 -1.91 -17.42
CA ALA A 98 6.09 -2.36 -16.16
C ALA A 98 5.72 -1.18 -15.25
N VAL A 99 6.61 -0.18 -15.14
CA VAL A 99 6.36 1.05 -14.39
C VAL A 99 5.20 1.85 -14.98
N ALA A 100 5.07 1.90 -16.31
CA ALA A 100 3.99 2.63 -16.98
C ALA A 100 2.61 2.03 -16.72
N ILE A 101 2.50 0.68 -16.75
CA ILE A 101 1.23 -0.03 -16.55
C ILE A 101 0.91 -0.32 -15.07
N ALA A 102 1.89 -0.18 -14.17
CA ALA A 102 1.69 -0.42 -12.75
C ALA A 102 0.60 0.48 -12.17
N ASN A 103 -0.29 -0.10 -11.38
CA ASN A 103 -1.33 0.64 -10.68
C ASN A 103 -0.71 1.68 -9.74
N LYS A 104 -1.13 2.94 -9.88
CA LYS A 104 -0.67 4.06 -9.05
C LYS A 104 -1.58 4.31 -7.84
N GLU A 105 -2.82 3.84 -7.92
CA GLU A 105 -3.81 4.02 -6.86
C GLU A 105 -4.73 2.79 -6.81
N TRP A 106 -5.00 2.29 -5.60
CA TRP A 106 -5.97 1.20 -5.40
C TRP A 106 -6.65 1.34 -4.04
N VAL A 107 -7.80 0.66 -3.91
CA VAL A 107 -8.53 0.61 -2.64
C VAL A 107 -8.17 -0.69 -1.92
N TRP A 108 -7.71 -0.56 -0.69
CA TRP A 108 -7.58 -1.69 0.23
C TRP A 108 -8.87 -1.81 1.03
N HIS A 109 -9.70 -2.78 0.65
CA HIS A 109 -11.02 -2.96 1.22
C HIS A 109 -10.94 -3.51 2.66
N GLY A 110 -11.65 -2.83 3.58
CA GLY A 110 -11.93 -3.35 4.90
C GLY A 110 -13.14 -4.29 4.90
N PHE A 111 -13.44 -4.90 6.05
CA PHE A 111 -14.68 -5.68 6.21
C PHE A 111 -15.93 -4.81 6.12
N ASP A 112 -15.84 -3.57 6.55
CA ASP A 112 -16.87 -2.54 6.42
C ASP A 112 -16.34 -1.44 5.49
N ASP A 113 -17.22 -0.82 4.72
CA ASP A 113 -16.83 0.19 3.72
C ASP A 113 -16.12 1.40 4.35
N ASP A 114 -16.53 1.78 5.58
CA ASP A 114 -15.91 2.89 6.33
C ASP A 114 -14.50 2.56 6.87
N ARG A 115 -14.03 1.32 6.70
CA ARG A 115 -12.68 0.85 7.04
C ARG A 115 -11.78 0.63 5.83
N SER A 116 -12.29 0.91 4.65
CA SER A 116 -11.48 0.86 3.43
C SER A 116 -10.56 2.07 3.34
N ILE A 117 -9.36 1.86 2.82
CA ILE A 117 -8.37 2.92 2.60
C ILE A 117 -7.97 2.98 1.13
N THR A 118 -7.74 4.18 0.63
CA THR A 118 -7.17 4.38 -0.71
C THR A 118 -5.66 4.58 -0.56
N ILE A 119 -4.89 3.72 -1.23
CA ILE A 119 -3.43 3.78 -1.27
C ILE A 119 -3.01 4.38 -2.60
N GLY A 120 -2.13 5.36 -2.56
CA GLY A 120 -1.62 6.06 -3.74
C GLY A 120 -1.72 7.59 -3.62
N GLY A 121 -1.21 8.28 -4.63
CA GLY A 121 -1.10 9.72 -4.62
C GLY A 121 -0.17 10.23 -3.51
N ASP A 122 -0.59 11.26 -2.81
CA ASP A 122 0.13 11.88 -1.69
C ASP A 122 -0.33 11.38 -0.30
N ARG A 123 -1.13 10.32 -0.24
CA ARG A 123 -1.71 9.81 1.00
C ARG A 123 -0.71 8.98 1.79
N VAL A 124 -0.57 9.31 3.06
CA VAL A 124 0.25 8.57 4.03
C VAL A 124 -0.65 7.87 5.05
N HIS A 125 -0.52 6.56 5.15
CA HIS A 125 -1.22 5.73 6.12
C HIS A 125 -0.21 5.11 7.09
N PHE A 126 -0.58 5.11 8.38
CA PHE A 126 0.21 4.47 9.42
C PHE A 126 -0.42 3.12 9.77
N GLY A 127 0.39 2.07 9.79
CA GLY A 127 -0.01 0.73 10.18
C GLY A 127 0.84 0.20 11.33
N THR A 128 0.36 -0.85 11.98
CA THR A 128 1.04 -1.52 13.10
C THR A 128 1.84 -2.74 12.65
N ALA A 129 1.68 -3.19 11.40
CA ALA A 129 2.32 -4.38 10.87
C ALA A 129 3.77 -4.09 10.47
N GLY A 130 4.71 -4.72 11.14
CA GLY A 130 6.09 -4.82 10.69
C GLY A 130 6.28 -5.94 9.65
N ALA A 131 7.52 -6.20 9.25
CA ALA A 131 7.85 -7.30 8.37
C ALA A 131 7.50 -8.64 9.04
N ALA A 132 6.71 -9.48 8.37
CA ALA A 132 6.50 -10.86 8.77
C ALA A 132 7.73 -11.67 8.34
N VAL A 133 8.64 -11.92 9.28
CA VAL A 133 9.85 -12.74 9.05
C VAL A 133 9.53 -14.24 9.00
N LEU A 134 8.38 -14.66 9.56
CA LEU A 134 7.92 -16.05 9.59
C LEU A 134 6.42 -16.08 9.29
N MET A 135 6.02 -16.99 8.43
CA MET A 135 4.62 -17.38 8.27
C MET A 135 4.33 -18.64 9.06
N HIS A 136 3.27 -18.61 9.86
CA HIS A 136 2.80 -19.79 10.56
C HIS A 136 1.80 -20.53 9.67
N ASP A 137 2.16 -21.74 9.28
CA ASP A 137 1.24 -22.59 8.53
C ASP A 137 0.27 -23.25 9.50
N LEU A 138 -0.96 -22.76 9.53
CA LEU A 138 -2.02 -23.28 10.40
C LEU A 138 -2.43 -24.72 10.07
N SER A 139 -2.07 -25.24 8.89
CA SER A 139 -2.33 -26.64 8.53
C SER A 139 -1.49 -27.61 9.35
N LEU A 140 -0.38 -27.16 9.94
CA LEU A 140 0.51 -27.96 10.77
C LEU A 140 0.11 -27.99 12.26
N ILE A 141 -0.93 -27.26 12.67
CA ILE A 141 -1.38 -27.19 14.07
C ILE A 141 -2.18 -28.46 14.48
N HIS A 142 -2.57 -29.27 13.51
CA HIS A 142 -3.38 -30.50 13.76
C HIS A 142 -2.57 -31.79 13.69
N ILE A 143 -1.31 -31.76 14.03
CA ILE A 143 -0.47 -32.94 14.17
C ILE A 143 -0.39 -33.33 15.64
#